data_0d98d4c0c422bc5df58aaf9d9f5c61fb
#
_entry.id   0d98d4c0c422bc5df58aaf9d9f5c61fb
#
_cell.length_a   1.000
_cell.length_b   1.000
_cell.length_c   1.000
_cell.angle_alpha   90.00
_cell.angle_beta   90.00
_cell.angle_gamma   90.00
#
_symmetry.space_group_name_H-M   'P 1'
#
loop_
_entity.id
_entity.type
_entity.pdbx_description
1 polymer ?
#
loop_
_entity_poly.entity_id
_entity_poly.type
_entity_poly.pdbx_seq_one_letter_code
_entity_poly.pdbx_strand_id
1 'polypeptide(L)'
;MIFVCNALIATFSKKQNTVEASTFGAELVALRILRDMAVALRLKLKSIDVPLLEPANVYCDNQGVVKNTSVPESVLSKKHNAVNYHIVRESAAASILRVAKEDTNTNLADPLTKLMPYSKKQALIGPLLFDY
;
A
#
# COMPACT_ATOMS: atom_id res chain seq x y z
N MET A 1 5.73 -0.36 3.57
CA MET A 1 6.53 -1.58 3.81
C MET A 1 6.17 -2.61 2.76
N ILE A 2 7.15 -3.35 2.26
CA ILE A 2 6.97 -4.41 1.26
C ILE A 2 7.57 -5.69 1.80
N PHE A 3 6.78 -6.76 1.78
CA PHE A 3 7.18 -8.09 2.22
C PHE A 3 7.16 -9.06 1.04
N VAL A 4 8.10 -9.99 1.02
CA VAL A 4 8.07 -11.20 0.18
C VAL A 4 8.05 -12.38 1.11
N CYS A 5 7.03 -13.23 0.97
CA CYS A 5 6.65 -14.20 2.00
C CYS A 5 6.45 -13.45 3.34
N ASN A 6 7.17 -13.75 4.37
CA ASN A 6 7.10 -13.04 5.66
C ASN A 6 8.33 -12.13 5.92
N ALA A 7 9.23 -12.00 4.94
CA ALA A 7 10.42 -11.18 5.09
C ALA A 7 10.17 -9.74 4.64
N LEU A 8 10.48 -8.77 5.49
CA LEU A 8 10.48 -7.35 5.13
C LEU A 8 11.67 -7.08 4.21
N ILE A 9 11.40 -6.72 2.94
CA ILE A 9 12.44 -6.49 1.94
C ILE A 9 12.64 -5.02 1.58
N ALA A 10 11.65 -4.17 1.81
CA ALA A 10 11.76 -2.74 1.55
C ALA A 10 10.85 -1.92 2.45
N THR A 11 11.34 -0.75 2.84
CA THR A 11 10.56 0.32 3.46
C THR A 11 10.65 1.55 2.59
N PHE A 12 9.56 2.31 2.54
CA PHE A 12 9.52 3.57 1.81
C PHE A 12 8.71 4.58 2.62
N SER A 13 9.33 5.69 2.93
CA SER A 13 8.67 6.84 3.55
C SER A 13 9.24 8.11 2.93
N LYS A 14 8.41 8.88 2.25
CA LYS A 14 8.80 10.12 1.58
C LYS A 14 7.67 11.13 1.67
N LYS A 15 8.02 12.39 1.90
CA LYS A 15 7.07 13.49 1.77
C LYS A 15 6.55 13.55 0.34
N GLN A 16 5.23 13.59 0.17
CA GLN A 16 4.62 13.74 -1.14
C GLN A 16 4.91 15.14 -1.73
N ASN A 17 5.20 15.18 -3.03
CA ASN A 17 5.45 16.43 -3.74
C ASN A 17 4.14 17.11 -4.19
N THR A 18 3.01 16.39 -4.10
CA THR A 18 1.68 16.91 -4.42
C THR A 18 0.98 17.42 -3.18
N VAL A 19 0.27 18.54 -3.31
CA VAL A 19 -0.60 19.05 -2.24
C VAL A 19 -1.97 18.38 -2.40
N GLU A 20 -2.29 17.49 -1.46
CA GLU A 20 -3.59 16.82 -1.43
C GLU A 20 -4.51 17.51 -0.40
N ALA A 21 -5.69 17.88 -0.83
CA ALA A 21 -6.68 18.56 0.03
C ALA A 21 -7.37 17.62 1.03
N SER A 22 -7.09 16.32 1.00
CA SER A 22 -7.73 15.34 1.89
C SER A 22 -6.83 14.13 2.15
N THR A 23 -7.03 13.49 3.29
CA THR A 23 -6.38 12.21 3.64
C THR A 23 -6.64 11.12 2.58
N PHE A 24 -7.85 11.08 2.01
CA PHE A 24 -8.18 10.17 0.92
C PHE A 24 -7.25 10.35 -0.29
N GLY A 25 -7.03 11.60 -0.74
CA GLY A 25 -6.14 11.90 -1.86
C GLY A 25 -4.70 11.50 -1.58
N ALA A 26 -4.19 11.87 -0.41
CA ALA A 26 -2.84 11.52 0.02
C ALA A 26 -2.61 10.01 0.07
N GLU A 27 -3.58 9.27 0.58
CA GLU A 27 -3.51 7.81 0.66
C GLU A 27 -3.62 7.13 -0.71
N LEU A 28 -4.46 7.68 -1.61
CA LEU A 28 -4.58 7.18 -2.97
C LEU A 28 -3.29 7.37 -3.76
N VAL A 29 -2.59 8.50 -3.57
CA VAL A 29 -1.25 8.74 -4.15
C VAL A 29 -0.24 7.75 -3.60
N ALA A 30 -0.24 7.51 -2.28
CA ALA A 30 0.63 6.52 -1.65
C ALA A 30 0.37 5.11 -2.18
N LEU A 31 -0.89 4.73 -2.36
CA LEU A 31 -1.30 3.45 -2.94
C LEU A 31 -0.84 3.32 -4.39
N ARG A 32 -0.90 4.40 -5.19
CA ARG A 32 -0.37 4.44 -6.56
C ARG A 32 1.14 4.20 -6.57
N ILE A 33 1.90 4.84 -5.68
CA ILE A 33 3.36 4.66 -5.59
C ILE A 33 3.67 3.21 -5.19
N LEU A 34 2.98 2.67 -4.20
CA LEU A 34 3.13 1.28 -3.78
C LEU A 34 2.82 0.30 -4.92
N ARG A 35 1.78 0.57 -5.71
CA ARG A 35 1.45 -0.21 -6.91
C ARG A 35 2.62 -0.26 -7.90
N ASP A 36 3.24 0.89 -8.18
CA ASP A 36 4.36 0.94 -9.12
C ASP A 36 5.58 0.15 -8.60
N MET A 37 5.86 0.25 -7.31
CA MET A 37 6.90 -0.55 -6.65
C MET A 37 6.58 -2.06 -6.68
N ALA A 38 5.34 -2.44 -6.43
CA ALA A 38 4.90 -3.84 -6.46
C ALA A 38 5.01 -4.43 -7.87
N VAL A 39 4.63 -3.68 -8.90
CA VAL A 39 4.78 -4.12 -10.30
C VAL A 39 6.24 -4.30 -10.66
N ALA A 40 7.10 -3.34 -10.32
CA ALA A 40 8.54 -3.45 -10.58
C ALA A 40 9.18 -4.65 -9.88
N LEU A 41 8.80 -4.91 -8.61
CA LEU A 41 9.26 -6.08 -7.87
C LEU A 41 8.78 -7.38 -8.49
N ARG A 42 7.50 -7.46 -8.87
CA ARG A 42 6.92 -8.65 -9.53
C ARG A 42 7.64 -8.96 -10.84
N LEU A 43 7.98 -7.94 -11.63
CA LEU A 43 8.78 -8.13 -12.86
C LEU A 43 10.17 -8.67 -12.55
N LYS A 44 10.85 -8.17 -11.53
CA LYS A 44 12.15 -8.68 -11.09
C LYS A 44 12.07 -10.13 -10.61
N LEU A 45 11.08 -10.47 -9.79
CA LEU A 45 10.88 -11.85 -9.32
C LEU A 45 10.60 -12.79 -10.49
N LYS A 46 9.78 -12.35 -11.46
CA LYS A 46 9.50 -13.12 -12.67
C LYS A 46 10.75 -13.32 -13.55
N SER A 47 11.65 -12.34 -13.63
CA SER A 47 12.88 -12.45 -14.41
C SER A 47 13.91 -13.44 -13.84
N ILE A 48 13.72 -13.87 -12.58
CA ILE A 48 14.52 -14.94 -11.94
C ILE A 48 13.68 -16.20 -11.69
N ASP A 49 12.64 -16.40 -12.51
CA ASP A 49 11.77 -17.57 -12.53
C ASP A 49 11.03 -17.88 -11.21
N VAL A 50 10.80 -16.86 -10.38
CA VAL A 50 9.93 -17.02 -9.19
C VAL A 50 8.47 -17.04 -9.63
N PRO A 51 7.71 -18.11 -9.38
CA PRO A 51 6.31 -18.21 -9.78
C PRO A 51 5.44 -17.22 -8.98
N LEU A 52 4.68 -16.39 -9.70
CA LEU A 52 3.76 -15.40 -9.12
C LEU A 52 2.32 -15.77 -9.48
N LEU A 53 1.75 -16.71 -8.74
CA LEU A 53 0.43 -17.28 -9.01
C LEU A 53 -0.72 -16.37 -8.55
N GLU A 54 -0.47 -15.57 -7.50
CA GLU A 54 -1.48 -14.75 -6.85
C GLU A 54 -1.21 -13.24 -7.04
N PRO A 55 -2.25 -12.39 -7.00
CA PRO A 55 -2.07 -10.94 -6.92
C PRO A 55 -1.30 -10.55 -5.64
N ALA A 56 -0.58 -9.43 -5.69
CA ALA A 56 0.04 -8.89 -4.49
C ALA A 56 -1.02 -8.31 -3.54
N ASN A 57 -1.00 -8.73 -2.29
CA ASN A 57 -1.88 -8.17 -1.27
C ASN A 57 -1.37 -6.80 -0.84
N VAL A 58 -2.25 -5.80 -0.86
CA VAL A 58 -1.98 -4.43 -0.42
C VAL A 58 -2.96 -4.08 0.68
N TYR A 59 -2.44 -3.67 1.81
CA TYR A 59 -3.24 -3.31 2.97
C TYR A 59 -3.25 -1.79 3.15
N CYS A 60 -4.45 -1.22 3.34
CA CYS A 60 -4.67 0.21 3.51
C CYS A 60 -5.64 0.45 4.67
N ASP A 61 -5.32 1.40 5.55
CA ASP A 61 -6.17 1.74 6.70
C ASP A 61 -7.30 2.73 6.36
N ASN A 62 -7.34 3.26 5.15
CA ASN A 62 -8.42 4.13 4.69
C ASN A 62 -9.51 3.36 3.95
N GLN A 63 -10.65 3.19 4.62
CA GLN A 63 -11.79 2.46 4.04
C GLN A 63 -12.34 3.08 2.76
N GLY A 64 -12.29 4.42 2.64
CA GLY A 64 -12.71 5.11 1.43
C GLY A 64 -11.85 4.73 0.23
N VAL A 65 -10.52 4.66 0.42
CA VAL A 65 -9.58 4.22 -0.62
C VAL A 65 -9.83 2.77 -0.99
N VAL A 66 -9.97 1.88 0.00
CA VAL A 66 -10.24 0.45 -0.25
C VAL A 66 -11.53 0.27 -1.05
N LYS A 67 -12.65 0.89 -0.64
CA LYS A 67 -13.92 0.81 -1.38
C LYS A 67 -13.79 1.34 -2.80
N ASN A 68 -13.16 2.49 -2.99
CA ASN A 68 -13.02 3.11 -4.32
C ASN A 68 -12.13 2.31 -5.27
N THR A 69 -11.19 1.54 -4.76
CA THR A 69 -10.25 0.76 -5.59
C THR A 69 -10.71 -0.68 -5.81
N SER A 70 -11.50 -1.26 -4.91
CA SER A 70 -11.91 -2.67 -4.95
C SER A 70 -13.34 -2.90 -5.42
N VAL A 71 -14.24 -1.90 -5.27
CA VAL A 71 -15.66 -2.04 -5.67
C VAL A 71 -15.85 -1.53 -7.09
N PRO A 72 -16.29 -2.36 -8.04
CA PRO A 72 -16.44 -1.97 -9.45
C PRO A 72 -17.39 -0.79 -9.67
N GLU A 73 -18.45 -0.69 -8.91
CA GLU A 73 -19.49 0.34 -9.02
C GLU A 73 -19.10 1.67 -8.35
N SER A 74 -17.97 1.73 -7.67
CA SER A 74 -17.56 2.96 -6.98
C SER A 74 -17.25 4.07 -7.98
N VAL A 75 -17.72 5.28 -7.67
CA VAL A 75 -17.53 6.47 -8.50
C VAL A 75 -16.62 7.46 -7.77
N LEU A 76 -15.59 7.92 -8.47
CA LEU A 76 -14.69 8.94 -7.94
C LEU A 76 -15.36 10.32 -7.96
N SER A 77 -15.58 10.91 -6.79
CA SER A 77 -16.12 12.27 -6.65
C SER A 77 -15.08 13.38 -6.90
N LYS A 78 -13.78 13.06 -6.82
CA LYS A 78 -12.67 14.03 -6.88
C LYS A 78 -11.90 13.89 -8.19
N LYS A 79 -12.20 14.73 -9.17
CA LYS A 79 -11.61 14.67 -10.53
C LYS A 79 -10.08 14.75 -10.56
N HIS A 80 -9.44 15.51 -9.66
CA HIS A 80 -7.98 15.64 -9.63
C HIS A 80 -7.24 14.35 -9.27
N ASN A 81 -7.93 13.38 -8.66
CA ASN A 81 -7.37 12.07 -8.34
C ASN A 81 -7.65 10.99 -9.41
N ALA A 82 -8.28 11.37 -10.53
CA ALA A 82 -8.75 10.41 -11.52
C ALA A 82 -7.65 9.50 -12.06
N VAL A 83 -6.47 10.04 -12.37
CA VAL A 83 -5.35 9.24 -12.92
C VAL A 83 -4.90 8.17 -11.93
N ASN A 84 -4.65 8.55 -10.67
CA ASN A 84 -4.23 7.61 -9.62
C ASN A 84 -5.31 6.55 -9.36
N TYR A 85 -6.57 6.97 -9.33
CA TYR A 85 -7.73 6.10 -9.15
C TYR A 85 -7.83 5.04 -10.26
N HIS A 86 -7.78 5.45 -11.52
CA HIS A 86 -7.91 4.52 -12.64
C HIS A 86 -6.74 3.55 -12.73
N ILE A 87 -5.50 4.01 -12.53
CA ILE A 87 -4.29 3.16 -12.55
C ILE A 87 -4.37 2.06 -11.48
N VAL A 88 -4.79 2.39 -10.26
CA VAL A 88 -4.90 1.38 -9.18
C VAL A 88 -6.03 0.40 -9.48
N ARG A 89 -7.18 0.89 -9.93
CA ARG A 89 -8.33 0.04 -10.31
C ARG A 89 -8.02 -0.91 -11.46
N GLU A 90 -7.36 -0.43 -12.50
CA GLU A 90 -6.90 -1.25 -13.61
C GLU A 90 -6.01 -2.38 -13.12
N SER A 91 -5.08 -2.08 -12.21
CA SER A 91 -4.20 -3.10 -11.63
C SER A 91 -4.94 -4.11 -10.75
N ALA A 92 -6.00 -3.68 -10.06
CA ALA A 92 -6.87 -4.58 -9.30
C ALA A 92 -7.71 -5.46 -10.24
N ALA A 93 -8.30 -4.89 -11.28
CA ALA A 93 -9.07 -5.62 -12.29
C ALA A 93 -8.21 -6.65 -13.05
N ALA A 94 -6.96 -6.30 -13.34
CA ALA A 94 -5.98 -7.19 -13.97
C ALA A 94 -5.38 -8.25 -13.01
N SER A 95 -5.88 -8.36 -11.79
CA SER A 95 -5.37 -9.27 -10.75
C SER A 95 -3.87 -9.14 -10.47
N ILE A 96 -3.32 -7.94 -10.66
CA ILE A 96 -1.93 -7.62 -10.29
C ILE A 96 -1.85 -7.33 -8.79
N LEU A 97 -2.86 -6.63 -8.26
CA LEU A 97 -3.01 -6.26 -6.85
C LEU A 97 -4.37 -6.72 -6.30
N ARG A 98 -4.40 -6.92 -5.00
CA ARG A 98 -5.64 -7.04 -4.23
C ARG A 98 -5.57 -6.10 -3.04
N VAL A 99 -6.41 -5.06 -3.03
CA VAL A 99 -6.44 -4.05 -1.97
C VAL A 99 -7.43 -4.48 -0.89
N ALA A 100 -6.97 -4.53 0.35
CA ALA A 100 -7.75 -4.93 1.51
C ALA A 100 -7.64 -3.89 2.63
N LYS A 101 -8.63 -3.88 3.51
CA LYS A 101 -8.65 -3.03 4.69
C LYS A 101 -7.67 -3.57 5.75
N GLU A 102 -6.87 -2.69 6.31
CA GLU A 102 -6.06 -2.93 7.50
C GLU A 102 -6.61 -2.16 8.69
N ASP A 103 -6.52 -2.72 9.88
CA ASP A 103 -6.85 -1.98 11.11
C ASP A 103 -5.73 -0.98 11.41
N THR A 104 -6.11 0.25 11.77
CA THR A 104 -5.16 1.32 12.12
C THR A 104 -4.27 0.96 13.32
N ASN A 105 -4.70 0.05 14.19
CA ASN A 105 -3.91 -0.37 15.34
C ASN A 105 -2.86 -1.42 15.00
N THR A 106 -3.04 -2.17 13.92
CA THR A 106 -2.14 -3.24 13.46
C THR A 106 -1.32 -2.85 12.23
N ASN A 107 -1.55 -1.66 11.67
CA ASN A 107 -0.85 -1.21 10.47
C ASN A 107 0.65 -0.99 10.74
N LEU A 108 1.47 -1.91 10.28
CA LEU A 108 2.93 -1.90 10.45
C LEU A 108 3.62 -0.68 9.80
N ALA A 109 2.97 -0.02 8.85
CA ALA A 109 3.54 1.14 8.16
C ALA A 109 3.36 2.46 8.93
N ASP A 110 2.41 2.54 9.86
CA ASP A 110 2.10 3.75 10.64
C ASP A 110 3.31 4.33 11.38
N PRO A 111 4.20 3.54 12.02
CA PRO A 111 5.39 4.05 12.69
C PRO A 111 6.37 4.81 11.79
N LEU A 112 6.29 4.65 10.47
CA LEU A 112 7.13 5.35 9.50
C LEU A 112 6.62 6.76 9.17
N THR A 113 5.34 7.05 9.47
CA THR A 113 4.67 8.27 9.01
C THR A 113 3.93 9.03 10.12
N LYS A 114 3.66 8.38 11.25
CA LYS A 114 2.87 8.95 12.36
C LYS A 114 3.67 8.98 13.65
N LEU A 115 3.55 10.07 14.39
CA LEU A 115 4.02 10.11 15.78
C LEU A 115 3.10 9.24 16.64
N MET A 116 3.70 8.37 17.47
CA MET A 116 2.96 7.48 18.35
C MET A 116 3.74 7.20 19.63
N PRO A 117 3.06 6.75 20.70
CA PRO A 117 3.71 6.33 21.93
C PRO A 117 4.73 5.22 21.68
N TYR A 118 5.83 5.25 22.46
CA TYR A 118 6.93 4.29 22.32
C TYR A 118 6.45 2.82 22.43
N SER A 119 5.56 2.54 23.39
CA SER A 119 5.00 1.19 23.59
C SER A 119 4.27 0.66 22.35
N LYS A 120 3.46 1.50 21.69
CA LYS A 120 2.78 1.11 20.43
C LYS A 120 3.78 0.91 19.30
N LYS A 121 4.78 1.81 19.19
CA LYS A 121 5.84 1.68 18.19
C LYS A 121 6.61 0.37 18.37
N GLN A 122 7.00 0.05 19.60
CA GLN A 122 7.71 -1.19 19.92
C GLN A 122 6.89 -2.44 19.58
N ALA A 123 5.58 -2.42 19.88
CA ALA A 123 4.70 -3.54 19.56
C ALA A 123 4.57 -3.79 18.04
N LEU A 124 4.58 -2.73 17.22
CA LEU A 124 4.46 -2.85 15.76
C LEU A 124 5.80 -3.19 15.08
N ILE A 125 6.91 -2.59 15.52
CA ILE A 125 8.21 -2.74 14.85
C ILE A 125 9.05 -3.86 15.48
N GLY A 126 8.93 -4.08 16.79
CA GLY A 126 9.73 -5.08 17.51
C GLY A 126 9.78 -6.45 16.81
N PRO A 127 8.65 -7.03 16.39
CA PRO A 127 8.64 -8.30 15.68
C PRO A 127 9.35 -8.32 14.32
N LEU A 128 9.65 -7.14 13.75
CA LEU A 128 10.34 -7.00 12.47
C LEU A 128 11.85 -6.80 12.64
N LEU A 129 12.31 -6.53 13.86
CA LEU A 129 13.71 -6.35 14.18
C LEU A 129 14.27 -7.68 14.69
N PHE A 130 15.42 -8.07 14.13
CA PHE A 130 16.16 -9.20 14.66
C PHE A 130 17.02 -8.67 15.82
N ASP A 131 16.82 -9.22 17.01
CA ASP A 131 17.77 -9.06 18.11
C ASP A 131 18.97 -9.97 17.82
N TYR A 132 20.12 -9.35 17.58
CA TYR A 132 21.42 -10.05 17.47
C TYR A 132 22.07 -10.15 18.86
#